data_ee4430b0b749f7c60798c826d8540ec5
#
_entry.id   ee4430b0b749f7c60798c826d8540ec5
#
_cell.length_a   1.000
_cell.length_b   1.000
_cell.length_c   1.000
_cell.angle_alpha   90.00
_cell.angle_beta   90.00
_cell.angle_gamma   90.00
#
_symmetry.space_group_name_H-M   'P 1'
#
loop_
_entity.id
_entity.type
_entity.pdbx_description
1 polymer ?
#
loop_
_entity_poly.entity_id
_entity_poly.type
_entity_poly.pdbx_seq_one_letter_code
_entity_poly.pdbx_strand_id
1 'polypeptide(L)'
;MAKAIINTARNQGKISKYIYGQFAEHLGRCIYEGLYVDENSDIPNKNGMRCDVVNALKELEIPVLRWPGGCFADDYHWRDGIGEKSQRPYMVNTNWGGVVENNHFGTHEFFELCEQLGTEPYICGNVGSGTVQEMRDWVEYMTFDGDSPLANERRKNGREKPWKLKFFGVGNENWGCGGNMRPEYYADLYKRYATFIRNYGDEPIYKIAGGPNVDDTRWMETLMQNIRHMTEGISLHNYTFESAWENKGSATEFDNDGWYKLMANEDGQSYKRSHCNYGQIRSGKENRPYRRRMGQLV
;
A
#
# COMPACT_ATOMS: atom_id res chain seq x y z
N MET A 1 -5.05 38.41 -12.47
CA MET A 1 -5.50 38.03 -11.14
C MET A 1 -6.44 36.84 -11.29
N ALA A 2 -6.13 35.72 -10.64
CA ALA A 2 -6.98 34.53 -10.70
C ALA A 2 -8.20 34.72 -9.79
N LYS A 3 -9.38 34.22 -10.22
CA LYS A 3 -10.62 34.26 -9.42
C LYS A 3 -11.08 32.83 -9.14
N ALA A 4 -11.24 32.47 -7.88
CA ALA A 4 -11.84 31.21 -7.46
C ALA A 4 -13.27 31.46 -6.93
N ILE A 5 -14.23 30.63 -7.34
CA ILE A 5 -15.60 30.67 -6.86
C ILE A 5 -15.93 29.33 -6.19
N ILE A 6 -16.21 29.36 -4.90
CA ILE A 6 -16.63 28.19 -4.13
C ILE A 6 -18.14 28.25 -3.99
N ASN A 7 -18.86 27.29 -4.58
CA ASN A 7 -20.31 27.20 -4.47
C ASN A 7 -20.69 26.10 -3.48
N THR A 8 -20.95 26.50 -2.24
CA THR A 8 -21.29 25.58 -1.14
C THR A 8 -22.63 24.86 -1.30
N ALA A 9 -23.51 25.35 -2.18
CA ALA A 9 -24.79 24.69 -2.49
C ALA A 9 -24.62 23.48 -3.43
N ARG A 10 -23.46 23.29 -4.03
CA ARG A 10 -23.13 22.15 -4.92
C ARG A 10 -22.26 21.14 -4.21
N ASN A 11 -22.71 20.61 -3.07
CA ASN A 11 -21.99 19.53 -2.40
C ASN A 11 -22.14 18.23 -3.21
N GLN A 12 -21.02 17.73 -3.75
CA GLN A 12 -20.97 16.50 -4.55
C GLN A 12 -20.56 15.27 -3.73
N GLY A 13 -20.17 15.45 -2.47
CA GLY A 13 -19.76 14.36 -1.60
C GLY A 13 -18.74 14.78 -0.53
N LYS A 14 -18.27 13.80 0.22
CA LYS A 14 -17.22 13.97 1.22
C LYS A 14 -15.92 13.38 0.68
N ILE A 15 -14.86 14.17 0.70
CA ILE A 15 -13.51 13.69 0.40
C ILE A 15 -13.09 12.71 1.49
N SER A 16 -12.61 11.53 1.09
CA SER A 16 -12.10 10.56 2.05
C SER A 16 -10.80 11.04 2.68
N LYS A 17 -10.66 10.86 4.00
CA LYS A 17 -9.40 11.18 4.69
C LYS A 17 -8.22 10.33 4.18
N TYR A 18 -8.49 9.14 3.66
CA TYR A 18 -7.44 8.21 3.22
C TYR A 18 -6.66 8.67 1.99
N ILE A 19 -7.12 9.69 1.26
CA ILE A 19 -6.31 10.31 0.19
C ILE A 19 -5.05 11.02 0.73
N TYR A 20 -4.99 11.29 2.02
CA TYR A 20 -3.84 11.86 2.72
C TYR A 20 -2.94 10.80 3.33
N GLY A 21 -3.12 9.54 2.95
CA GLY A 21 -2.29 8.42 3.37
C GLY A 21 -0.84 8.59 2.95
N GLN A 22 0.04 7.91 3.65
CA GLN A 22 1.47 7.91 3.39
C GLN A 22 1.96 6.50 3.08
N PHE A 23 3.17 6.41 2.57
CA PHE A 23 3.78 5.20 2.09
C PHE A 23 5.22 5.07 2.60
N ALA A 24 5.56 3.91 3.12
CA ALA A 24 6.90 3.57 3.56
C ALA A 24 7.38 2.31 2.85
N GLU A 25 8.58 2.35 2.31
CA GLU A 25 9.20 1.25 1.60
C GLU A 25 10.63 1.03 2.09
N HIS A 26 11.09 -0.21 2.04
CA HIS A 26 12.50 -0.56 2.20
C HIS A 26 13.31 -0.04 0.99
N LEU A 27 13.46 1.26 0.92
CA LEU A 27 14.13 2.02 -0.14
C LEU A 27 15.07 3.05 0.47
N GLY A 28 16.35 2.94 0.18
CA GLY A 28 17.34 3.86 0.73
C GLY A 28 17.28 3.90 2.26
N ARG A 29 17.15 5.08 2.81
CA ARG A 29 17.01 5.31 4.26
C ARG A 29 15.58 5.59 4.72
N CYS A 30 14.57 5.16 3.98
CA CYS A 30 13.19 5.38 4.41
C CYS A 30 12.89 4.61 5.71
N ILE A 31 13.24 3.34 5.77
CA ILE A 31 13.01 2.51 6.96
C ILE A 31 14.21 2.62 7.91
N TYR A 32 15.33 1.99 7.57
CA TYR A 32 16.51 1.98 8.43
C TYR A 32 17.21 3.35 8.45
N GLU A 33 17.50 3.84 9.66
CA GLU A 33 18.03 5.18 9.96
C GLU A 33 17.04 6.33 9.66
N GLY A 34 15.99 6.09 8.90
CA GLY A 34 14.90 7.04 8.65
C GLY A 34 13.80 6.91 9.70
N LEU A 35 12.90 5.94 9.56
CA LEU A 35 11.83 5.68 10.53
C LEU A 35 12.32 4.90 11.75
N TYR A 36 13.23 3.95 11.54
CA TYR A 36 13.66 2.95 12.50
C TYR A 36 15.18 2.95 12.69
N VAL A 37 15.63 2.99 13.96
CA VAL A 37 17.06 3.04 14.33
C VAL A 37 17.50 1.94 15.29
N ASP A 38 16.60 1.00 15.61
CA ASP A 38 16.74 0.03 16.69
C ASP A 38 16.66 0.66 18.10
N GLU A 39 16.30 -0.18 19.08
CA GLU A 39 16.02 0.26 20.46
C GLU A 39 17.28 0.74 21.19
N ASN A 40 18.44 0.17 20.83
CA ASN A 40 19.73 0.47 21.46
C ASN A 40 20.48 1.63 20.82
N SER A 41 19.85 2.35 19.87
CA SER A 41 20.48 3.51 19.22
C SER A 41 20.60 4.70 20.17
N ASP A 42 21.67 5.48 20.01
CA ASP A 42 21.85 6.78 20.71
C ASP A 42 20.89 7.86 20.18
N ILE A 43 20.27 7.63 19.02
CA ILE A 43 19.22 8.52 18.48
C ILE A 43 17.95 8.36 19.33
N PRO A 44 17.34 9.46 19.82
CA PRO A 44 16.10 9.38 20.59
C PRO A 44 15.02 8.59 19.86
N ASN A 45 14.62 7.48 20.48
CA ASN A 45 13.64 6.56 19.89
C ASN A 45 12.69 6.03 20.94
N LYS A 46 11.55 5.50 20.49
CA LYS A 46 10.63 4.71 21.29
C LYS A 46 10.39 3.38 20.57
N ASN A 47 10.82 2.28 21.18
CA ASN A 47 10.77 0.94 20.59
C ASN A 47 11.42 0.90 19.20
N GLY A 48 12.58 1.56 19.06
CA GLY A 48 13.31 1.68 17.80
C GLY A 48 12.80 2.72 16.81
N MET A 49 11.60 3.29 17.02
CA MET A 49 11.05 4.34 16.14
C MET A 49 11.62 5.71 16.52
N ARG A 50 12.18 6.43 15.56
CA ARG A 50 12.76 7.77 15.77
C ARG A 50 11.70 8.75 16.26
N CYS A 51 11.95 9.35 17.44
CA CYS A 51 11.00 10.29 18.06
C CYS A 51 10.75 11.53 17.22
N ASP A 52 11.78 12.10 16.59
CA ASP A 52 11.66 13.29 15.74
C ASP A 52 10.79 13.04 14.52
N VAL A 53 10.98 11.91 13.84
CA VAL A 53 10.20 11.53 12.66
C VAL A 53 8.76 11.19 13.04
N VAL A 54 8.56 10.40 14.09
CA VAL A 54 7.21 10.06 14.58
C VAL A 54 6.42 11.31 14.97
N ASN A 55 7.06 12.27 15.64
CA ASN A 55 6.39 13.52 16.02
C ASN A 55 6.01 14.36 14.79
N ALA A 56 6.89 14.49 13.80
CA ALA A 56 6.58 15.18 12.55
C ALA A 56 5.42 14.50 11.79
N LEU A 57 5.41 13.17 11.72
CA LEU A 57 4.33 12.42 11.07
C LEU A 57 2.99 12.53 11.83
N LYS A 58 3.03 12.66 13.17
CA LYS A 58 1.82 12.93 13.97
C LYS A 58 1.20 14.29 13.66
N GLU A 59 2.03 15.31 13.44
CA GLU A 59 1.53 16.65 13.05
C GLU A 59 0.82 16.64 11.69
N LEU A 60 1.16 15.69 10.81
CA LEU A 60 0.46 15.49 9.54
C LEU A 60 -0.87 14.74 9.66
N GLU A 61 -1.18 14.20 10.85
CA GLU A 61 -2.41 13.41 11.09
C GLU A 61 -2.64 12.31 10.05
N ILE A 62 -1.60 11.54 9.73
CA ILE A 62 -1.62 10.52 8.68
C ILE A 62 -2.74 9.51 8.93
N PRO A 63 -3.73 9.37 8.04
CA PRO A 63 -4.88 8.49 8.27
C PRO A 63 -4.60 7.03 7.95
N VAL A 64 -3.61 6.73 7.12
CA VAL A 64 -3.19 5.39 6.73
C VAL A 64 -1.73 5.38 6.33
N LEU A 65 -1.01 4.34 6.72
CA LEU A 65 0.38 4.11 6.31
C LEU A 65 0.50 2.76 5.62
N ARG A 66 1.04 2.76 4.39
CA ARG A 66 1.27 1.56 3.57
C ARG A 66 2.71 1.08 3.71
N TRP A 67 2.88 -0.26 3.85
CA TRP A 67 4.17 -0.96 4.00
C TRP A 67 4.02 -2.42 3.51
N PRO A 68 5.05 -3.19 3.14
CA PRO A 68 6.49 -2.92 3.20
C PRO A 68 7.05 -2.18 1.98
N GLY A 69 6.25 -1.84 1.03
CA GLY A 69 6.73 -1.15 -0.16
C GLY A 69 5.69 -1.08 -1.26
N GLY A 70 6.19 -0.58 -2.30
CA GLY A 70 6.27 -0.68 -3.71
C GLY A 70 6.86 -2.00 -4.18
N CYS A 71 7.88 -1.91 -5.03
CA CYS A 71 8.53 -3.11 -5.62
C CYS A 71 9.04 -4.10 -4.57
N PHE A 72 9.53 -3.61 -3.44
CA PHE A 72 10.00 -4.47 -2.35
C PHE A 72 8.90 -5.40 -1.80
N ALA A 73 7.61 -5.01 -1.88
CA ALA A 73 6.51 -5.82 -1.35
C ALA A 73 6.40 -7.20 -2.03
N ASP A 74 6.68 -7.28 -3.32
CA ASP A 74 6.58 -8.52 -4.11
C ASP A 74 7.85 -9.40 -4.06
N ASP A 75 8.84 -8.98 -3.25
CA ASP A 75 10.07 -9.73 -2.94
C ASP A 75 10.19 -10.03 -1.43
N TYR A 76 9.37 -9.39 -0.59
CA TYR A 76 9.42 -9.51 0.87
C TYR A 76 8.67 -10.74 1.39
N HIS A 77 9.38 -11.55 2.19
CA HIS A 77 8.84 -12.69 2.92
C HIS A 77 8.62 -12.33 4.39
N TRP A 78 7.37 -12.19 4.81
CA TRP A 78 7.00 -11.65 6.12
C TRP A 78 7.55 -12.45 7.32
N ARG A 79 7.78 -13.76 7.15
CA ARG A 79 8.37 -14.61 8.20
C ARG A 79 9.79 -14.22 8.55
N ASP A 80 10.51 -13.62 7.61
CA ASP A 80 11.87 -13.14 7.83
C ASP A 80 11.89 -11.91 8.76
N GLY A 81 10.79 -11.18 8.87
CA GLY A 81 10.64 -10.00 9.72
C GLY A 81 9.90 -10.25 11.05
N ILE A 82 9.83 -11.49 11.56
CA ILE A 82 9.20 -11.78 12.84
C ILE A 82 10.15 -12.58 13.77
N GLY A 83 9.77 -12.71 15.03
CA GLY A 83 10.58 -13.40 16.03
C GLY A 83 11.78 -12.60 16.52
N GLU A 84 12.73 -13.28 17.16
CA GLU A 84 13.93 -12.67 17.74
C GLU A 84 14.79 -12.02 16.66
N LYS A 85 15.07 -10.72 16.78
CA LYS A 85 15.78 -9.93 15.77
C LYS A 85 17.14 -10.51 15.40
N SER A 86 17.89 -11.02 16.37
CA SER A 86 19.19 -11.62 16.16
C SER A 86 19.17 -12.92 15.33
N GLN A 87 17.98 -13.50 15.16
CA GLN A 87 17.76 -14.74 14.38
C GLN A 87 17.10 -14.48 13.02
N ARG A 88 16.72 -13.23 12.73
CA ARG A 88 16.11 -12.90 11.45
C ARG A 88 17.14 -13.02 10.32
N PRO A 89 16.77 -13.64 9.19
CA PRO A 89 17.70 -13.79 8.07
C PRO A 89 17.95 -12.42 7.41
N TYR A 90 19.13 -12.30 6.83
CA TYR A 90 19.46 -11.17 5.96
C TYR A 90 18.95 -11.47 4.55
N MET A 91 18.57 -10.42 3.82
CA MET A 91 18.23 -10.50 2.41
C MET A 91 18.90 -9.38 1.60
N VAL A 92 19.11 -9.61 0.32
CA VAL A 92 19.59 -8.57 -0.59
C VAL A 92 18.37 -7.85 -1.19
N ASN A 93 18.27 -6.55 -0.97
CA ASN A 93 17.24 -5.71 -1.59
C ASN A 93 17.65 -5.43 -3.04
N THR A 94 17.25 -6.30 -3.94
CA THR A 94 17.60 -6.21 -5.37
C THR A 94 16.87 -5.08 -6.09
N ASN A 95 15.76 -4.62 -5.55
CA ASN A 95 14.98 -3.51 -6.12
C ASN A 95 15.67 -2.16 -5.89
N TRP A 96 16.29 -1.98 -4.72
CA TRP A 96 16.79 -0.67 -4.28
C TRP A 96 18.26 -0.72 -3.85
N GLY A 97 19.15 -0.67 -4.81
CA GLY A 97 20.57 -0.47 -4.60
C GLY A 97 21.38 -1.69 -4.21
N GLY A 98 20.80 -2.89 -4.15
CA GLY A 98 21.50 -4.12 -3.78
C GLY A 98 22.00 -4.13 -2.33
N VAL A 99 21.39 -3.34 -1.45
CA VAL A 99 21.77 -3.29 -0.03
C VAL A 99 21.31 -4.54 0.71
N VAL A 100 22.02 -4.89 1.78
CA VAL A 100 21.66 -6.02 2.63
C VAL A 100 20.71 -5.53 3.72
N GLU A 101 19.47 -6.03 3.69
CA GLU A 101 18.47 -5.79 4.73
C GLU A 101 18.62 -6.80 5.86
N ASN A 102 18.49 -6.36 7.11
CA ASN A 102 18.58 -7.22 8.30
C ASN A 102 17.25 -7.72 8.83
N ASN A 103 16.15 -7.29 8.22
CA ASN A 103 14.78 -7.63 8.62
C ASN A 103 14.40 -7.26 10.07
N HIS A 104 15.14 -6.35 10.71
CA HIS A 104 14.83 -5.88 12.06
C HIS A 104 13.55 -5.03 12.13
N PHE A 105 13.13 -4.45 11.01
CA PHE A 105 11.83 -3.80 10.86
C PHE A 105 10.90 -4.72 10.08
N GLY A 106 9.98 -5.35 10.78
CA GLY A 106 9.01 -6.28 10.21
C GLY A 106 7.60 -6.01 10.69
N THR A 107 6.77 -7.05 10.76
CA THR A 107 5.36 -6.93 11.11
C THR A 107 5.12 -6.23 12.45
N HIS A 108 5.81 -6.64 13.50
CA HIS A 108 5.63 -6.07 14.83
C HIS A 108 6.05 -4.61 14.89
N GLU A 109 7.18 -4.28 14.32
CA GLU A 109 7.72 -2.93 14.27
C GLU A 109 6.84 -1.99 13.44
N PHE A 110 6.29 -2.48 12.33
CA PHE A 110 5.36 -1.68 11.51
C PHE A 110 4.05 -1.37 12.26
N PHE A 111 3.46 -2.36 12.93
CA PHE A 111 2.25 -2.12 13.71
C PHE A 111 2.52 -1.23 14.93
N GLU A 112 3.68 -1.37 15.59
CA GLU A 112 4.11 -0.45 16.65
C GLU A 112 4.19 1.00 16.13
N LEU A 113 4.76 1.21 14.95
CA LEU A 113 4.79 2.52 14.31
C LEU A 113 3.37 3.05 14.06
N CYS A 114 2.48 2.23 13.52
CA CYS A 114 1.08 2.60 13.29
C CYS A 114 0.35 2.96 14.59
N GLU A 115 0.57 2.22 15.68
CA GLU A 115 0.00 2.50 16.99
C GLU A 115 0.55 3.80 17.57
N GLN A 116 1.85 4.08 17.44
CA GLN A 116 2.44 5.35 17.86
C GLN A 116 1.88 6.54 17.08
N LEU A 117 1.63 6.38 15.79
CA LEU A 117 1.07 7.42 14.91
C LEU A 117 -0.44 7.59 15.07
N GLY A 118 -1.16 6.58 15.56
CA GLY A 118 -2.62 6.54 15.55
C GLY A 118 -3.20 6.39 14.14
N THR A 119 -2.49 5.70 13.23
CA THR A 119 -2.83 5.55 11.82
C THR A 119 -3.33 4.13 11.52
N GLU A 120 -4.17 3.99 10.47
CA GLU A 120 -4.59 2.68 9.98
C GLU A 120 -3.44 1.98 9.25
N PRO A 121 -3.16 0.71 9.52
CA PRO A 121 -2.18 -0.05 8.75
C PRO A 121 -2.74 -0.43 7.37
N TYR A 122 -1.89 -0.34 6.36
CA TYR A 122 -2.12 -0.90 5.04
C TYR A 122 -0.93 -1.80 4.67
N ILE A 123 -1.15 -3.10 4.71
CA ILE A 123 -0.14 -4.10 4.34
C ILE A 123 -0.23 -4.39 2.85
N CYS A 124 0.90 -4.42 2.16
CA CYS A 124 1.02 -4.86 0.78
C CYS A 124 1.61 -6.28 0.74
N GLY A 125 0.81 -7.25 0.29
CA GLY A 125 1.21 -8.66 0.26
C GLY A 125 1.95 -9.04 -1.01
N ASN A 126 2.83 -10.03 -0.89
CA ASN A 126 3.69 -10.53 -1.95
C ASN A 126 2.95 -11.49 -2.90
N VAL A 127 2.71 -11.05 -4.13
CA VAL A 127 2.17 -11.88 -5.24
C VAL A 127 3.26 -12.28 -6.22
N GLY A 128 4.38 -11.56 -6.22
CA GLY A 128 5.51 -11.79 -7.12
C GLY A 128 6.26 -13.08 -6.81
N SER A 129 7.01 -13.12 -5.71
CA SER A 129 7.79 -14.29 -5.28
C SER A 129 7.10 -15.13 -4.20
N GLY A 130 6.07 -14.59 -3.54
CA GLY A 130 5.35 -15.26 -2.46
C GLY A 130 4.35 -16.31 -2.91
N THR A 131 3.75 -16.98 -1.94
CA THR A 131 2.72 -18.00 -2.16
C THR A 131 1.38 -17.60 -1.55
N VAL A 132 0.30 -18.19 -2.06
CA VAL A 132 -1.06 -18.02 -1.49
C VAL A 132 -1.09 -18.44 -0.02
N GLN A 133 -0.40 -19.51 0.34
CA GLN A 133 -0.33 -19.98 1.72
C GLN A 133 0.37 -18.95 2.60
N GLU A 134 1.49 -18.43 2.16
CA GLU A 134 2.26 -17.43 2.91
C GLU A 134 1.42 -16.17 3.19
N MET A 135 0.73 -15.66 2.19
CA MET A 135 -0.15 -14.50 2.36
C MET A 135 -1.32 -14.79 3.31
N ARG A 136 -1.97 -15.95 3.17
CA ARG A 136 -3.02 -16.40 4.09
C ARG A 136 -2.50 -16.48 5.53
N ASP A 137 -1.34 -17.09 5.70
CA ASP A 137 -0.73 -17.31 7.00
C ASP A 137 -0.36 -15.97 7.67
N TRP A 138 0.10 -14.99 6.88
CA TRP A 138 0.37 -13.64 7.38
C TRP A 138 -0.89 -12.94 7.90
N VAL A 139 -1.99 -13.02 7.16
CA VAL A 139 -3.27 -12.44 7.59
C VAL A 139 -3.80 -13.13 8.86
N GLU A 140 -3.70 -14.46 8.96
CA GLU A 140 -4.06 -15.20 10.18
C GLU A 140 -3.17 -14.81 11.36
N TYR A 141 -1.85 -14.76 11.16
CA TYR A 141 -0.88 -14.32 12.17
C TYR A 141 -1.23 -12.95 12.74
N MET A 142 -1.56 -11.99 11.87
CA MET A 142 -1.87 -10.63 12.28
C MET A 142 -3.23 -10.50 12.99
N THR A 143 -4.26 -11.22 12.52
CA THR A 143 -5.65 -10.84 12.81
C THR A 143 -6.48 -11.89 13.54
N PHE A 144 -6.03 -13.12 13.68
CA PHE A 144 -6.79 -14.16 14.38
C PHE A 144 -6.57 -14.14 15.89
N ASP A 145 -7.67 -14.12 16.69
CA ASP A 145 -7.61 -14.07 18.16
C ASP A 145 -7.80 -15.47 18.81
N GLY A 146 -8.17 -16.48 18.03
CA GLY A 146 -8.38 -17.84 18.56
C GLY A 146 -7.09 -18.62 18.84
N ASP A 147 -7.25 -19.89 19.17
CA ASP A 147 -6.15 -20.83 19.37
C ASP A 147 -5.76 -21.46 18.04
N SER A 148 -4.62 -21.03 17.48
CA SER A 148 -4.01 -21.62 16.27
C SER A 148 -2.48 -21.50 16.35
N PRO A 149 -1.75 -22.32 15.57
CA PRO A 149 -0.29 -22.26 15.55
C PRO A 149 0.24 -20.84 15.26
N LEU A 150 -0.37 -20.12 14.30
CA LEU A 150 0.06 -18.78 13.92
C LEU A 150 -0.32 -17.71 14.95
N ALA A 151 -1.49 -17.77 15.54
CA ALA A 151 -1.87 -16.89 16.65
C ALA A 151 -0.98 -17.13 17.88
N ASN A 152 -0.64 -18.37 18.17
CA ASN A 152 0.27 -18.73 19.26
C ASN A 152 1.72 -18.28 18.98
N GLU A 153 2.17 -18.36 17.72
CA GLU A 153 3.45 -17.80 17.30
C GLU A 153 3.50 -16.28 17.49
N ARG A 154 2.44 -15.54 17.11
CA ARG A 154 2.33 -14.10 17.39
C ARG A 154 2.46 -13.80 18.90
N ARG A 155 1.75 -14.56 19.74
CA ARG A 155 1.81 -14.40 21.21
C ARG A 155 3.22 -14.68 21.74
N LYS A 156 3.85 -15.75 21.27
CA LYS A 156 5.24 -16.08 21.60
C LYS A 156 6.20 -14.95 21.19
N ASN A 157 5.92 -14.28 20.09
CA ASN A 157 6.70 -13.14 19.60
C ASN A 157 6.33 -11.82 20.30
N GLY A 158 5.59 -11.86 21.43
CA GLY A 158 5.34 -10.73 22.30
C GLY A 158 4.03 -9.97 22.06
N ARG A 159 3.20 -10.41 21.09
CA ARG A 159 1.92 -9.75 20.83
C ARG A 159 0.73 -10.65 21.19
N GLU A 160 0.12 -10.39 22.34
CA GLU A 160 -1.02 -11.18 22.85
C GLU A 160 -2.25 -11.01 21.96
N LYS A 161 -2.71 -9.77 21.76
CA LYS A 161 -3.92 -9.46 21.00
C LYS A 161 -3.61 -9.28 19.51
N PRO A 162 -4.52 -9.70 18.61
CA PRO A 162 -4.39 -9.42 17.18
C PRO A 162 -4.39 -7.92 16.91
N TRP A 163 -3.85 -7.55 15.77
CA TRP A 163 -3.96 -6.19 15.25
C TRP A 163 -5.25 -6.04 14.46
N LYS A 164 -5.73 -4.81 14.39
CA LYS A 164 -6.74 -4.41 13.40
C LYS A 164 -6.05 -4.17 12.07
N LEU A 165 -6.48 -4.86 11.04
CA LEU A 165 -5.97 -4.70 9.68
C LEU A 165 -7.13 -4.32 8.78
N LYS A 166 -7.13 -3.07 8.33
CA LYS A 166 -8.20 -2.54 7.50
C LYS A 166 -7.92 -2.70 6.01
N PHE A 167 -6.71 -2.40 5.56
CA PHE A 167 -6.35 -2.38 4.16
C PHE A 167 -5.28 -3.42 3.86
N PHE A 168 -5.51 -4.20 2.79
CA PHE A 168 -4.57 -5.21 2.35
C PHE A 168 -4.43 -5.16 0.82
N GLY A 169 -3.25 -4.78 0.33
CA GLY A 169 -2.89 -4.83 -1.07
C GLY A 169 -2.50 -6.24 -1.48
N VAL A 170 -3.06 -6.70 -2.58
CA VAL A 170 -2.73 -8.00 -3.18
C VAL A 170 -1.77 -7.77 -4.34
N GLY A 171 -0.49 -7.68 -4.01
CA GLY A 171 0.58 -7.33 -4.93
C GLY A 171 0.81 -5.82 -5.09
N ASN A 172 1.86 -5.47 -5.82
CA ASN A 172 2.25 -4.12 -6.18
C ASN A 172 2.84 -4.10 -7.59
N GLU A 173 2.36 -3.20 -8.45
CA GLU A 173 2.92 -2.99 -9.81
C GLU A 173 3.21 -4.30 -10.56
N ASN A 174 2.27 -5.23 -10.51
CA ASN A 174 2.48 -6.58 -11.05
C ASN A 174 2.66 -6.61 -12.57
N TRP A 175 2.36 -5.51 -13.26
CA TRP A 175 2.72 -5.25 -14.66
C TRP A 175 4.22 -4.97 -14.86
N GLY A 176 4.94 -4.64 -13.80
CA GLY A 176 6.37 -4.30 -13.79
C GLY A 176 7.12 -5.10 -12.72
N CYS A 177 7.72 -4.40 -11.75
CA CYS A 177 8.58 -5.00 -10.73
C CYS A 177 7.92 -6.11 -9.89
N GLY A 178 6.60 -6.10 -9.76
CA GLY A 178 5.84 -7.15 -9.06
C GLY A 178 5.60 -8.41 -9.90
N GLY A 179 6.33 -8.63 -11.02
CA GLY A 179 6.28 -9.89 -11.74
C GLY A 179 6.13 -9.82 -13.26
N ASN A 180 6.14 -8.63 -13.88
CA ASN A 180 6.00 -8.43 -15.34
C ASN A 180 4.80 -9.18 -15.94
N MET A 181 3.65 -9.13 -15.25
CA MET A 181 2.47 -9.91 -15.58
C MET A 181 1.61 -9.23 -16.64
N ARG A 182 0.90 -10.05 -17.42
CA ARG A 182 -0.23 -9.57 -18.21
C ARG A 182 -1.44 -9.35 -17.29
N PRO A 183 -2.36 -8.42 -17.60
CA PRO A 183 -3.50 -8.11 -16.74
C PRO A 183 -4.42 -9.32 -16.50
N GLU A 184 -4.58 -10.21 -17.49
CA GLU A 184 -5.39 -11.43 -17.36
C GLU A 184 -4.77 -12.39 -16.35
N TYR A 185 -3.45 -12.59 -16.40
CA TYR A 185 -2.72 -13.45 -15.47
C TYR A 185 -2.76 -12.90 -14.05
N TYR A 186 -2.53 -11.60 -13.89
CA TYR A 186 -2.67 -10.97 -12.59
C TYR A 186 -4.09 -11.08 -12.04
N ALA A 187 -5.12 -10.87 -12.86
CA ALA A 187 -6.51 -11.01 -12.45
C ALA A 187 -6.82 -12.43 -11.94
N ASP A 188 -6.26 -13.46 -12.57
CA ASP A 188 -6.43 -14.86 -12.14
C ASP A 188 -5.66 -15.14 -10.84
N LEU A 189 -4.43 -14.62 -10.70
CA LEU A 189 -3.69 -14.68 -9.45
C LEU A 189 -4.41 -13.94 -8.33
N TYR A 190 -4.88 -12.72 -8.58
CA TYR A 190 -5.66 -11.95 -7.62
C TYR A 190 -6.84 -12.73 -7.06
N LYS A 191 -7.66 -13.36 -7.91
CA LYS A 191 -8.77 -14.20 -7.48
C LYS A 191 -8.31 -15.29 -6.52
N ARG A 192 -7.20 -15.95 -6.89
CA ARG A 192 -6.64 -17.04 -6.10
C ARG A 192 -6.16 -16.55 -4.74
N TYR A 193 -5.37 -15.48 -4.68
CA TYR A 193 -4.88 -14.90 -3.43
C TYR A 193 -6.02 -14.32 -2.57
N ALA A 194 -6.87 -13.49 -3.14
CA ALA A 194 -7.97 -12.83 -2.46
C ALA A 194 -8.98 -13.82 -1.85
N THR A 195 -9.15 -15.00 -2.46
CA THR A 195 -10.01 -16.06 -1.94
C THR A 195 -9.54 -16.57 -0.58
N PHE A 196 -8.25 -16.61 -0.33
CA PHE A 196 -7.67 -17.14 0.90
C PHE A 196 -7.35 -16.07 1.96
N ILE A 197 -7.49 -14.80 1.63
CA ILE A 197 -7.47 -13.71 2.61
C ILE A 197 -8.82 -13.71 3.34
N ARG A 198 -8.83 -14.16 4.58
CA ARG A 198 -10.04 -14.31 5.41
C ARG A 198 -10.19 -13.16 6.40
N ASN A 199 -11.41 -12.81 6.71
CA ASN A 199 -11.72 -11.90 7.80
C ASN A 199 -11.81 -12.71 9.09
N TYR A 200 -10.88 -12.49 10.01
CA TYR A 200 -10.88 -13.14 11.31
C TYR A 200 -11.40 -12.22 12.44
N GLY A 201 -11.42 -10.93 12.22
CA GLY A 201 -11.97 -9.93 13.15
C GLY A 201 -13.37 -9.47 12.75
N ASP A 202 -13.92 -8.54 13.55
CA ASP A 202 -15.27 -8.01 13.36
C ASP A 202 -15.38 -7.09 12.13
N GLU A 203 -14.29 -6.45 11.74
CA GLU A 203 -14.23 -5.56 10.58
C GLU A 203 -13.68 -6.29 9.36
N PRO A 204 -14.29 -6.12 8.16
CA PRO A 204 -13.77 -6.74 6.96
C PRO A 204 -12.47 -6.09 6.51
N ILE A 205 -11.55 -6.91 6.01
CA ILE A 205 -10.34 -6.45 5.34
C ILE A 205 -10.69 -5.96 3.95
N TYR A 206 -10.33 -4.72 3.63
CA TYR A 206 -10.46 -4.14 2.30
C TYR A 206 -9.31 -4.63 1.43
N LYS A 207 -9.61 -5.52 0.50
CA LYS A 207 -8.63 -6.06 -0.45
C LYS A 207 -8.50 -5.12 -1.63
N ILE A 208 -7.27 -4.69 -1.88
CA ILE A 208 -6.94 -3.71 -2.91
C ILE A 208 -6.12 -4.41 -3.98
N ALA A 209 -6.59 -4.37 -5.21
CA ALA A 209 -5.88 -4.93 -6.35
C ALA A 209 -4.80 -3.96 -6.85
N GLY A 210 -3.68 -4.48 -7.32
CA GLY A 210 -2.66 -3.74 -8.06
C GLY A 210 -3.26 -3.17 -9.35
N GLY A 211 -3.38 -1.86 -9.43
CA GLY A 211 -4.02 -1.18 -10.53
C GLY A 211 -3.05 -0.81 -11.67
N PRO A 212 -3.53 -0.03 -12.64
CA PRO A 212 -2.78 0.28 -13.83
C PRO A 212 -1.57 1.18 -13.59
N ASN A 213 -0.62 1.13 -14.51
CA ASN A 213 0.40 2.13 -14.66
C ASN A 213 -0.16 3.31 -15.46
N VAL A 214 -0.20 4.50 -14.85
CA VAL A 214 -0.68 5.73 -15.48
C VAL A 214 -2.07 5.53 -16.10
N ASP A 215 -2.16 5.51 -17.42
CA ASP A 215 -3.39 5.43 -18.21
C ASP A 215 -3.55 4.08 -18.95
N ASP A 216 -2.97 3.00 -18.43
CA ASP A 216 -3.19 1.65 -19.01
C ASP A 216 -4.64 1.21 -18.81
N THR A 217 -5.49 1.67 -19.72
CA THR A 217 -6.93 1.37 -19.70
C THR A 217 -7.21 -0.11 -19.87
N ARG A 218 -6.36 -0.85 -20.60
CA ARG A 218 -6.49 -2.30 -20.79
C ARG A 218 -6.34 -3.05 -19.46
N TRP A 219 -5.36 -2.65 -18.64
CA TRP A 219 -5.19 -3.23 -17.30
C TRP A 219 -6.44 -3.01 -16.45
N MET A 220 -6.93 -1.77 -16.38
CA MET A 220 -8.13 -1.44 -15.61
C MET A 220 -9.37 -2.19 -16.11
N GLU A 221 -9.62 -2.23 -17.42
CA GLU A 221 -10.75 -2.94 -18.01
C GLU A 221 -10.73 -4.43 -17.67
N THR A 222 -9.56 -5.06 -17.82
CA THR A 222 -9.38 -6.49 -17.53
C THR A 222 -9.67 -6.77 -16.04
N LEU A 223 -9.17 -5.95 -15.12
CA LEU A 223 -9.46 -6.11 -13.71
C LEU A 223 -10.95 -5.95 -13.42
N MET A 224 -11.56 -4.88 -13.94
CA MET A 224 -12.98 -4.61 -13.71
C MET A 224 -13.89 -5.70 -14.26
N GLN A 225 -13.54 -6.32 -15.39
CA GLN A 225 -14.29 -7.44 -15.95
C GLN A 225 -14.18 -8.71 -15.09
N ASN A 226 -13.00 -8.96 -14.52
CA ASN A 226 -12.69 -10.24 -13.88
C ASN A 226 -12.84 -10.25 -12.36
N ILE A 227 -12.49 -9.17 -11.65
CA ILE A 227 -12.34 -9.18 -10.19
C ILE A 227 -13.18 -8.15 -9.43
N ARG A 228 -13.95 -7.28 -10.10
CA ARG A 228 -14.73 -6.20 -9.45
C ARG A 228 -15.65 -6.65 -8.31
N HIS A 229 -16.02 -7.91 -8.29
CA HIS A 229 -16.91 -8.47 -7.26
C HIS A 229 -16.17 -9.00 -6.03
N MET A 230 -14.83 -9.02 -6.09
CA MET A 230 -13.94 -9.56 -5.06
C MET A 230 -12.95 -8.51 -4.52
N THR A 231 -12.95 -7.30 -5.06
CA THR A 231 -12.04 -6.24 -4.64
C THR A 231 -12.83 -5.03 -4.12
N GLU A 232 -12.35 -4.43 -3.07
CA GLU A 232 -12.90 -3.22 -2.48
C GLU A 232 -12.24 -1.96 -3.05
N GLY A 233 -11.03 -2.10 -3.61
CA GLY A 233 -10.28 -0.99 -4.21
C GLY A 233 -9.32 -1.47 -5.29
N ILE A 234 -8.85 -0.51 -6.09
CA ILE A 234 -7.80 -0.70 -7.10
C ILE A 234 -6.85 0.48 -6.93
N SER A 235 -5.56 0.20 -6.74
CA SER A 235 -4.55 1.25 -6.69
C SER A 235 -4.33 1.87 -8.07
N LEU A 236 -3.96 3.13 -8.10
CA LEU A 236 -3.53 3.82 -9.31
C LEU A 236 -2.11 4.32 -9.09
N HIS A 237 -1.20 3.93 -9.97
CA HIS A 237 0.18 4.37 -9.93
C HIS A 237 0.41 5.37 -11.05
N ASN A 238 0.80 6.57 -10.67
CA ASN A 238 1.09 7.64 -11.63
C ASN A 238 2.37 8.38 -11.26
N TYR A 239 3.27 8.50 -12.22
CA TYR A 239 4.48 9.28 -12.09
C TYR A 239 4.47 10.36 -13.16
N THR A 240 4.70 11.60 -12.76
CA THR A 240 4.76 12.75 -13.65
C THR A 240 6.18 13.32 -13.63
N PHE A 241 6.80 13.38 -14.82
CA PHE A 241 8.15 13.90 -15.02
C PHE A 241 8.14 14.93 -16.13
N GLU A 242 9.06 15.90 -16.03
CA GLU A 242 9.27 16.88 -17.12
C GLU A 242 9.98 16.27 -18.33
N SER A 243 10.75 15.19 -18.12
CA SER A 243 11.51 14.49 -19.15
C SER A 243 11.25 12.97 -19.08
N ALA A 244 12.04 12.18 -19.83
CA ALA A 244 11.96 10.73 -19.78
C ALA A 244 12.37 10.16 -18.40
N TRP A 245 11.91 8.95 -18.09
CA TRP A 245 12.19 8.25 -16.83
C TRP A 245 13.69 8.19 -16.50
N GLU A 246 14.52 7.95 -17.51
CA GLU A 246 15.97 7.80 -17.37
C GLU A 246 16.67 9.14 -17.06
N ASN A 247 16.00 10.25 -17.33
CA ASN A 247 16.51 11.61 -17.16
C ASN A 247 15.49 12.50 -16.44
N LYS A 248 14.94 12.02 -15.35
CA LYS A 248 13.90 12.73 -14.60
C LYS A 248 14.38 13.95 -13.81
N GLY A 249 15.70 14.17 -13.72
CA GLY A 249 16.27 15.33 -13.05
C GLY A 249 16.09 15.34 -11.53
N SER A 250 16.45 16.45 -10.91
CA SER A 250 16.22 16.71 -9.48
C SER A 250 15.22 17.85 -9.29
N ALA A 251 14.57 17.89 -8.12
CA ALA A 251 13.58 18.92 -7.80
C ALA A 251 14.13 20.37 -7.88
N THR A 252 15.45 20.54 -7.84
CA THR A 252 16.12 21.86 -7.94
C THR A 252 16.35 22.32 -9.38
N GLU A 253 16.12 21.44 -10.36
CA GLU A 253 16.33 21.73 -11.79
C GLU A 253 15.07 22.21 -12.50
N PHE A 254 13.93 22.21 -11.80
CA PHE A 254 12.64 22.56 -12.35
C PHE A 254 12.21 23.96 -11.95
N ASP A 255 11.57 24.67 -12.89
CA ASP A 255 10.84 25.86 -12.53
C ASP A 255 9.44 25.54 -12.01
N ASN A 256 8.93 26.34 -11.06
CA ASN A 256 7.64 26.11 -10.44
C ASN A 256 6.47 26.17 -11.42
N ASP A 257 6.55 27.01 -12.44
CA ASP A 257 5.49 27.16 -13.44
C ASP A 257 5.43 25.94 -14.37
N GLY A 258 6.57 25.38 -14.75
CA GLY A 258 6.70 24.15 -15.54
C GLY A 258 6.09 22.98 -14.78
N TRP A 259 6.47 22.78 -13.53
CA TRP A 259 5.91 21.75 -12.65
C TRP A 259 4.39 21.88 -12.50
N TYR A 260 3.91 23.08 -12.20
CA TYR A 260 2.48 23.31 -12.01
C TYR A 260 1.67 22.97 -13.26
N LYS A 261 2.14 23.38 -14.43
CA LYS A 261 1.47 23.06 -15.71
C LYS A 261 1.48 21.57 -16.00
N LEU A 262 2.60 20.90 -15.73
CA LEU A 262 2.77 19.47 -15.95
C LEU A 262 1.79 18.70 -15.07
N MET A 263 1.80 18.91 -13.76
CA MET A 263 0.89 18.25 -12.82
C MET A 263 -0.58 18.53 -13.11
N ALA A 264 -0.94 19.77 -13.45
CA ALA A 264 -2.32 20.13 -13.74
C ALA A 264 -2.85 19.47 -15.04
N ASN A 265 -2.00 19.21 -16.00
CA ASN A 265 -2.38 18.60 -17.28
C ASN A 265 -2.34 17.06 -17.25
N GLU A 266 -1.27 16.49 -16.74
CA GLU A 266 -1.01 15.04 -16.76
C GLU A 266 -1.88 14.29 -15.75
N ASP A 267 -1.86 14.68 -14.48
CA ASP A 267 -2.62 13.98 -13.44
C ASP A 267 -4.12 14.05 -13.70
N GLY A 268 -4.61 15.20 -14.15
CA GLY A 268 -6.02 15.38 -14.48
C GLY A 268 -6.49 14.50 -15.63
N GLN A 269 -5.62 14.18 -16.60
CA GLN A 269 -5.95 13.32 -17.74
C GLN A 269 -5.93 11.83 -17.37
N SER A 270 -4.89 11.36 -16.68
CA SER A 270 -4.77 9.97 -16.24
C SER A 270 -5.94 9.57 -15.34
N TYR A 271 -6.26 10.40 -14.34
CA TYR A 271 -7.39 10.18 -13.47
C TYR A 271 -8.72 10.09 -14.23
N LYS A 272 -8.97 11.02 -15.18
CA LYS A 272 -10.18 11.02 -15.98
C LYS A 272 -10.32 9.76 -16.82
N ARG A 273 -9.25 9.29 -17.46
CA ARG A 273 -9.27 8.07 -18.30
C ARG A 273 -9.58 6.84 -17.47
N SER A 274 -8.87 6.63 -16.37
CA SER A 274 -9.10 5.50 -15.47
C SER A 274 -10.50 5.52 -14.85
N HIS A 275 -10.99 6.70 -14.47
CA HIS A 275 -12.33 6.85 -13.88
C HIS A 275 -13.46 6.65 -14.91
N CYS A 276 -13.29 7.12 -16.16
CA CYS A 276 -14.24 6.89 -17.24
C CYS A 276 -14.40 5.41 -17.54
N ASN A 277 -13.30 4.67 -17.64
CA ASN A 277 -13.36 3.22 -17.87
C ASN A 277 -14.05 2.47 -16.74
N TYR A 278 -13.74 2.81 -15.50
CA TYR A 278 -14.46 2.30 -14.34
C TYR A 278 -15.96 2.57 -14.41
N GLY A 279 -16.37 3.79 -14.76
CA GLY A 279 -17.75 4.21 -14.90
C GLY A 279 -18.48 3.50 -16.05
N GLN A 280 -17.84 3.35 -17.20
CA GLN A 280 -18.43 2.69 -18.40
C GLN A 280 -18.66 1.20 -18.17
N ILE A 281 -17.69 0.48 -17.61
CA ILE A 281 -17.86 -0.96 -17.31
C ILE A 281 -18.94 -1.17 -16.25
N ARG A 282 -19.07 -0.23 -15.30
CA ARG A 282 -20.11 -0.30 -14.26
C ARG A 282 -21.52 -0.02 -14.78
N SER A 283 -21.66 0.91 -15.74
CA SER A 283 -22.96 1.28 -16.32
C SER A 283 -23.51 0.22 -17.29
N GLY A 284 -22.67 -0.62 -17.85
CA GLY A 284 -23.06 -1.70 -18.77
C GLY A 284 -23.69 -2.94 -18.12
N LYS A 285 -23.96 -2.93 -16.82
CA LYS A 285 -24.68 -3.99 -16.13
C LYS A 285 -25.81 -3.46 -15.28
N GLU A 286 -27.01 -3.82 -15.72
CA GLU A 286 -28.30 -3.55 -15.11
C GLU A 286 -28.39 -3.72 -13.59
N ASN A 287 -29.10 -2.78 -12.98
CA ASN A 287 -29.97 -2.89 -11.80
C ASN A 287 -29.71 -4.03 -10.81
N ARG A 288 -28.70 -3.89 -9.94
CA ARG A 288 -28.73 -4.44 -8.59
C ARG A 288 -28.18 -3.40 -7.58
N PRO A 289 -28.73 -3.33 -6.38
CA PRO A 289 -28.47 -2.24 -5.43
C PRO A 289 -27.12 -2.42 -4.71
N TYR A 290 -26.01 -2.32 -5.45
CA TYR A 290 -24.64 -2.32 -4.90
C TYR A 290 -24.08 -0.90 -4.70
N ARG A 291 -24.97 0.08 -4.50
CA ARG A 291 -24.61 1.51 -4.35
C ARG A 291 -23.81 1.86 -3.08
N ARG A 292 -23.46 0.91 -2.21
CA ARG A 292 -22.91 1.23 -0.88
C ARG A 292 -21.48 0.79 -0.58
N ARG A 293 -20.74 0.12 -1.48
CA ARG A 293 -19.47 -0.49 -1.09
C ARG A 293 -18.24 -0.15 -1.93
N MET A 294 -18.29 0.69 -2.92
CA MET A 294 -17.09 1.08 -3.65
C MET A 294 -17.00 2.58 -3.75
N GLY A 295 -16.19 3.15 -2.95
CA GLY A 295 -15.93 4.56 -2.91
C GLY A 295 -14.56 4.92 -2.42
N GLN A 296 -13.50 4.30 -2.92
CA GLN A 296 -12.18 4.88 -2.69
C GLN A 296 -11.13 4.26 -3.62
N LEU A 297 -10.60 5.08 -4.50
CA LEU A 297 -9.26 4.94 -5.03
C LEU A 297 -8.31 5.33 -3.88
N VAL A 298 -7.43 4.45 -3.49
CA VAL A 298 -6.35 4.71 -2.53
C VAL A 298 -5.03 4.69 -3.30
#